data_2f1578455fc5826c6e995d120aefef6e
#
_entry.id   2f1578455fc5826c6e995d120aefef6e
#
_cell.length_a   1.000
_cell.length_b   1.000
_cell.length_c   1.000
_cell.angle_alpha   90.00
_cell.angle_beta   90.00
_cell.angle_gamma   90.00
#
_symmetry.space_group_name_H-M   'P 1'
#
loop_
_entity.id
_entity.type
_entity.pdbx_description
1 polymer ?
#
loop_
_entity_poly.entity_id
_entity_poly.type
_entity_poly.pdbx_seq_one_letter_code
_entity_poly.pdbx_strand_id
1 'polypeptide(L)'
;MKRSIESPAGLKISDFEDKTLLIVDDDDPFRDRLARAMEKKGFQVNSSKTVENAIKMVKSKPPQFAVVDLRLEDGNGLEVIQEINTVKKDSRVVMLTGYGNLPTAVAAVKSGAIDYMAKPVDADDVESALLAPLESKAKPPENPMSADRVKWEHIHRVFELCNRNVSETARRLKMHRRTLQRILSKRSPQ
;
A
#
# COMPACT_ATOMS: atom_id res chain seq x y z
N MET A 1 35.32 4.31 -22.46
CA MET A 1 35.41 3.83 -21.08
C MET A 1 34.04 4.11 -20.42
N LYS A 2 33.11 3.12 -20.50
CA LYS A 2 31.77 3.26 -19.98
C LYS A 2 31.82 2.94 -18.46
N ARG A 3 31.62 3.93 -17.62
CA ARG A 3 31.39 3.70 -16.19
C ARG A 3 30.01 3.08 -16.05
N SER A 4 29.98 1.78 -15.72
CA SER A 4 28.79 1.13 -15.21
C SER A 4 28.43 1.80 -13.89
N ILE A 5 27.27 2.45 -13.85
CA ILE A 5 26.68 2.93 -12.60
C ILE A 5 26.13 1.67 -11.94
N GLU A 6 26.89 1.11 -11.00
CA GLU A 6 26.39 0.07 -10.11
C GLU A 6 25.27 0.71 -9.27
N SER A 7 24.04 0.20 -9.43
CA SER A 7 22.96 0.52 -8.53
C SER A 7 23.40 0.15 -7.11
N PRO A 8 23.15 0.99 -6.08
CA PRO A 8 23.50 0.62 -4.72
C PRO A 8 22.79 -0.70 -4.39
N ALA A 9 23.58 -1.71 -4.01
CA ALA A 9 23.07 -3.02 -3.63
C ALA A 9 22.02 -2.81 -2.52
N GLY A 10 20.74 -3.18 -2.79
CA GLY A 10 19.68 -3.12 -1.81
C GLY A 10 20.03 -3.96 -0.58
N LEU A 11 19.54 -3.56 0.59
CA LEU A 11 19.67 -4.33 1.81
C LEU A 11 19.02 -5.71 1.62
N LYS A 12 19.54 -6.71 2.35
CA LYS A 12 18.95 -8.06 2.39
C LYS A 12 18.35 -8.31 3.76
N ILE A 13 17.36 -9.18 3.85
CA ILE A 13 16.77 -9.55 5.15
C ILE A 13 17.80 -10.17 6.09
N SER A 14 18.87 -10.78 5.55
CA SER A 14 20.00 -11.30 6.35
C SER A 14 20.79 -10.22 7.08
N ASP A 15 20.71 -8.98 6.63
CA ASP A 15 21.45 -7.84 7.20
C ASP A 15 20.76 -7.29 8.46
N PHE A 16 19.56 -7.78 8.77
CA PHE A 16 18.77 -7.39 9.94
C PHE A 16 18.80 -8.50 11.01
N GLU A 17 19.07 -8.12 12.25
CA GLU A 17 18.98 -9.03 13.42
C GLU A 17 17.50 -9.32 13.72
N ASP A 18 16.65 -8.29 13.75
CA ASP A 18 15.22 -8.42 13.94
C ASP A 18 14.53 -8.54 12.57
N LYS A 19 13.91 -9.69 12.31
CA LYS A 19 13.22 -10.02 11.05
C LYS A 19 11.70 -10.04 11.22
N THR A 20 11.19 -9.51 12.32
CA THR A 20 9.75 -9.50 12.60
C THR A 20 9.01 -8.61 11.62
N LEU A 21 7.99 -9.17 11.00
CA LEU A 21 7.10 -8.49 10.05
C LEU A 21 5.66 -8.58 10.54
N LEU A 22 4.99 -7.44 10.68
CA LEU A 22 3.56 -7.37 10.93
C LEU A 22 2.82 -7.06 9.62
N ILE A 23 1.87 -7.91 9.23
CA ILE A 23 0.97 -7.68 8.10
C ILE A 23 -0.42 -7.37 8.63
N VAL A 24 -0.95 -6.20 8.27
CA VAL A 24 -2.28 -5.75 8.70
C VAL A 24 -3.15 -5.52 7.47
N ASP A 25 -4.15 -6.37 7.27
CA ASP A 25 -5.05 -6.36 6.11
C ASP A 25 -6.32 -7.15 6.44
N ASP A 26 -7.49 -6.67 6.08
CA ASP A 26 -8.77 -7.34 6.34
C ASP A 26 -9.12 -8.40 5.28
N ASP A 27 -8.46 -8.37 4.11
CA ASP A 27 -8.56 -9.39 3.07
C ASP A 27 -7.79 -10.66 3.49
N ASP A 28 -8.48 -11.63 4.09
CA ASP A 28 -7.88 -12.89 4.57
C ASP A 28 -7.09 -13.63 3.46
N PRO A 29 -7.61 -13.86 2.23
CA PRO A 29 -6.88 -14.50 1.16
C PRO A 29 -5.60 -13.77 0.74
N PHE A 30 -5.63 -12.44 0.67
CA PHE A 30 -4.46 -11.64 0.35
C PHE A 30 -3.44 -11.70 1.47
N ARG A 31 -3.86 -11.46 2.72
CA ARG A 31 -3.00 -11.47 3.91
C ARG A 31 -2.28 -12.80 4.06
N ASP A 32 -2.99 -13.93 3.94
CA ASP A 32 -2.41 -15.27 4.09
C ASP A 32 -1.42 -15.60 2.97
N ARG A 33 -1.73 -15.20 1.73
CA ARG A 33 -0.83 -15.37 0.59
C ARG A 33 0.46 -14.57 0.78
N LEU A 34 0.33 -13.30 1.16
CA LEU A 34 1.48 -12.43 1.40
C LEU A 34 2.32 -12.96 2.58
N ALA A 35 1.70 -13.37 3.67
CA ALA A 35 2.39 -13.92 4.84
C ALA A 35 3.26 -15.12 4.46
N ARG A 36 2.69 -16.12 3.78
CA ARG A 36 3.45 -17.31 3.32
C ARG A 36 4.60 -16.96 2.37
N ALA A 37 4.41 -15.95 1.51
CA ALA A 37 5.45 -15.51 0.60
C ALA A 37 6.60 -14.82 1.34
N MET A 38 6.29 -13.97 2.31
CA MET A 38 7.28 -13.26 3.12
C MET A 38 8.03 -14.20 4.08
N GLU A 39 7.36 -15.21 4.64
CA GLU A 39 8.03 -16.28 5.42
C GLU A 39 9.09 -17.02 4.60
N LYS A 40 8.78 -17.38 3.33
CA LYS A 40 9.75 -18.00 2.42
C LYS A 40 10.95 -17.10 2.10
N LYS A 41 10.78 -15.79 2.22
CA LYS A 41 11.86 -14.80 2.06
C LYS A 41 12.67 -14.57 3.34
N GLY A 42 12.30 -15.22 4.45
CA GLY A 42 13.04 -15.21 5.71
C GLY A 42 12.52 -14.23 6.75
N PHE A 43 11.37 -13.61 6.55
CA PHE A 43 10.70 -12.80 7.56
C PHE A 43 10.00 -13.68 8.61
N GLN A 44 9.95 -13.18 9.86
CA GLN A 44 9.15 -13.76 10.94
C GLN A 44 7.78 -13.05 10.96
N VAL A 45 6.79 -13.65 10.32
CA VAL A 45 5.52 -12.99 10.05
C VAL A 45 4.51 -13.16 11.18
N ASN A 46 3.91 -12.05 11.59
CA ASN A 46 2.67 -11.99 12.36
C ASN A 46 1.63 -11.25 11.54
N SER A 47 0.35 -11.53 11.73
CA SER A 47 -0.70 -10.87 10.97
C SER A 47 -1.89 -10.46 11.83
N SER A 48 -2.57 -9.40 11.43
CA SER A 48 -3.81 -8.91 12.02
C SER A 48 -4.78 -8.49 10.93
N LYS A 49 -6.08 -8.64 11.19
CA LYS A 49 -7.13 -8.15 10.30
C LYS A 49 -7.77 -6.84 10.77
N THR A 50 -7.42 -6.38 11.97
CA THR A 50 -8.04 -5.21 12.61
C THR A 50 -6.99 -4.24 13.14
N VAL A 51 -7.35 -2.95 13.18
CA VAL A 51 -6.54 -1.89 13.78
C VAL A 51 -6.31 -2.17 15.26
N GLU A 52 -7.39 -2.51 15.99
CA GLU A 52 -7.33 -2.74 17.43
C GLU A 52 -6.33 -3.84 17.80
N ASN A 53 -6.40 -4.99 17.12
CA ASN A 53 -5.50 -6.10 17.38
C ASN A 53 -4.07 -5.79 16.95
N ALA A 54 -3.88 -5.13 15.81
CA ALA A 54 -2.56 -4.69 15.33
C ALA A 54 -1.88 -3.78 16.37
N ILE A 55 -2.59 -2.79 16.92
CA ILE A 55 -2.06 -1.88 17.96
C ILE A 55 -1.67 -2.67 19.23
N LYS A 56 -2.47 -3.64 19.65
CA LYS A 56 -2.12 -4.52 20.80
C LYS A 56 -0.83 -5.29 20.53
N MET A 57 -0.67 -5.83 19.33
CA MET A 57 0.55 -6.56 18.92
C MET A 57 1.76 -5.63 18.89
N VAL A 58 1.64 -4.43 18.33
CA VAL A 58 2.71 -3.43 18.30
C VAL A 58 3.18 -3.05 19.69
N LYS A 59 2.26 -2.83 20.63
CA LYS A 59 2.60 -2.49 22.03
C LYS A 59 3.28 -3.63 22.77
N SER A 60 2.90 -4.88 22.46
CA SER A 60 3.48 -6.06 23.10
C SER A 60 4.86 -6.40 22.54
N LYS A 61 4.99 -6.40 21.20
CA LYS A 61 6.22 -6.71 20.49
C LYS A 61 6.34 -5.84 19.24
N PRO A 62 7.01 -4.68 19.33
CA PRO A 62 7.16 -3.76 18.19
C PRO A 62 7.88 -4.43 17.02
N PRO A 63 7.28 -4.46 15.81
CA PRO A 63 7.89 -5.13 14.67
C PRO A 63 9.01 -4.29 14.04
N GLN A 64 10.00 -4.95 13.42
CA GLN A 64 11.02 -4.26 12.60
C GLN A 64 10.47 -3.86 11.24
N PHE A 65 9.58 -4.66 10.69
CA PHE A 65 8.94 -4.43 9.40
C PHE A 65 7.42 -4.45 9.55
N ALA A 66 6.72 -3.63 8.79
CA ALA A 66 5.26 -3.71 8.74
C ALA A 66 4.74 -3.43 7.34
N VAL A 67 3.66 -4.13 6.99
CA VAL A 67 2.84 -3.90 5.80
C VAL A 67 1.42 -3.66 6.27
N VAL A 68 0.89 -2.48 6.02
CA VAL A 68 -0.39 -2.04 6.59
C VAL A 68 -1.33 -1.59 5.48
N ASP A 69 -2.50 -2.19 5.37
CA ASP A 69 -3.55 -1.64 4.50
C ASP A 69 -4.09 -0.34 5.09
N LEU A 70 -4.31 0.63 4.23
CA LEU A 70 -4.91 1.91 4.58
C LEU A 70 -6.30 1.75 5.18
N ARG A 71 -7.13 0.88 4.58
CA ARG A 71 -8.53 0.68 4.95
C ARG A 71 -8.73 -0.68 5.54
N LEU A 72 -9.15 -0.69 6.78
CA LEU A 72 -9.51 -1.87 7.53
C LEU A 72 -10.99 -1.75 7.94
N GLU A 73 -11.66 -2.86 8.17
CA GLU A 73 -13.09 -2.87 8.54
C GLU A 73 -13.39 -2.04 9.81
N ASP A 74 -12.44 -2.02 10.76
CA ASP A 74 -12.57 -1.35 12.05
C ASP A 74 -11.88 0.02 12.16
N GLY A 75 -11.20 0.50 11.06
CA GLY A 75 -10.55 1.79 11.12
C GLY A 75 -9.56 2.08 10.00
N ASN A 76 -8.60 2.94 10.32
CA ASN A 76 -7.62 3.43 9.36
C ASN A 76 -6.21 2.93 9.72
N GLY A 77 -5.53 2.28 8.76
CA GLY A 77 -4.17 1.79 8.95
C GLY A 77 -3.14 2.86 9.32
N LEU A 78 -3.41 4.15 9.08
CA LEU A 78 -2.56 5.24 9.56
C LEU A 78 -2.39 5.24 11.08
N GLU A 79 -3.40 4.82 11.83
CA GLU A 79 -3.33 4.72 13.30
C GLU A 79 -2.31 3.66 13.73
N VAL A 80 -2.26 2.54 13.02
CA VAL A 80 -1.27 1.48 13.25
C VAL A 80 0.14 1.98 12.95
N ILE A 81 0.31 2.70 11.84
CA ILE A 81 1.62 3.27 11.44
C ILE A 81 2.11 4.28 12.48
N GLN A 82 1.24 5.16 12.97
CA GLN A 82 1.56 6.13 14.01
C GLN A 82 1.98 5.44 15.32
N GLU A 83 1.29 4.37 15.72
CA GLU A 83 1.63 3.60 16.91
C GLU A 83 2.99 2.91 16.75
N ILE A 84 3.26 2.27 15.60
CA ILE A 84 4.57 1.67 15.30
C ILE A 84 5.68 2.71 15.45
N ASN A 85 5.52 3.88 14.82
CA ASN A 85 6.52 4.93 14.90
C ASN A 85 6.72 5.52 16.30
N THR A 86 5.68 5.52 17.12
CA THR A 86 5.77 5.98 18.51
C THR A 86 6.59 5.01 19.35
N VAL A 87 6.41 3.71 19.15
CA VAL A 87 7.05 2.67 19.96
C VAL A 87 8.44 2.31 19.41
N LYS A 88 8.62 2.26 18.08
CA LYS A 88 9.86 1.85 17.42
C LYS A 88 10.10 2.68 16.15
N LYS A 89 10.87 3.75 16.27
CA LYS A 89 11.11 4.74 15.20
C LYS A 89 11.88 4.22 14.00
N ASP A 90 12.66 3.16 14.18
CA ASP A 90 13.46 2.53 13.13
C ASP A 90 12.71 1.40 12.39
N SER A 91 11.45 1.18 12.73
CA SER A 91 10.59 0.26 12.00
C SER A 91 10.40 0.72 10.56
N ARG A 92 10.42 -0.24 9.66
CA ARG A 92 10.27 -0.04 8.22
C ARG A 92 8.85 -0.39 7.81
N VAL A 93 8.04 0.63 7.53
CA VAL A 93 6.60 0.47 7.31
C VAL A 93 6.26 0.81 5.87
N VAL A 94 5.65 -0.12 5.16
CA VAL A 94 5.07 0.08 3.82
C VAL A 94 3.55 0.10 3.95
N MET A 95 2.91 1.12 3.39
CA MET A 95 1.46 1.18 3.32
C MET A 95 0.93 0.63 2.01
N LEU A 96 -0.02 -0.28 2.09
CA LEU A 96 -0.78 -0.75 0.93
C LEU A 96 -2.12 -0.03 0.83
N THR A 97 -2.63 0.09 -0.37
CA THR A 97 -3.96 0.67 -0.59
C THR A 97 -4.57 0.20 -1.90
N GLY A 98 -5.86 -0.10 -1.86
CA GLY A 98 -6.65 -0.25 -3.07
C GLY A 98 -7.00 1.09 -3.74
N TYR A 99 -6.61 2.25 -3.14
CA TYR A 99 -7.00 3.60 -3.56
C TYR A 99 -5.79 4.52 -3.62
N GLY A 100 -5.01 4.39 -4.71
CA GLY A 100 -3.86 5.27 -4.94
C GLY A 100 -4.28 6.70 -5.26
N ASN A 101 -4.36 7.59 -4.25
CA ASN A 101 -4.41 9.01 -4.49
C ASN A 101 -3.27 9.74 -3.76
N LEU A 102 -2.81 10.84 -4.33
CA LEU A 102 -1.68 11.61 -3.82
C LEU A 102 -1.86 12.08 -2.36
N PRO A 103 -3.03 12.57 -1.92
CA PRO A 103 -3.23 12.96 -0.52
C PRO A 103 -3.00 11.83 0.47
N THR A 104 -3.38 10.61 0.11
CA THR A 104 -3.19 9.42 0.96
C THR A 104 -1.72 9.02 1.05
N ALA A 105 -0.99 9.05 -0.07
CA ALA A 105 0.46 8.81 -0.08
C ALA A 105 1.20 9.81 0.81
N VAL A 106 0.85 11.10 0.73
CA VAL A 106 1.42 12.15 1.57
C VAL A 106 1.10 11.91 3.05
N ALA A 107 -0.12 11.48 3.38
CA ALA A 107 -0.51 11.17 4.75
C ALA A 107 0.28 9.97 5.30
N ALA A 108 0.49 8.92 4.51
CA ALA A 108 1.29 7.76 4.88
C ALA A 108 2.73 8.14 5.24
N VAL A 109 3.39 8.89 4.36
CA VAL A 109 4.77 9.34 4.58
C VAL A 109 4.86 10.25 5.82
N LYS A 110 3.91 11.15 6.03
CA LYS A 110 3.83 11.98 7.23
C LYS A 110 3.61 11.18 8.52
N SER A 111 2.92 10.04 8.42
CA SER A 111 2.72 9.12 9.54
C SER A 111 3.92 8.20 9.77
N GLY A 112 4.95 8.27 8.89
CA GLY A 112 6.22 7.57 9.01
C GLY A 112 6.33 6.28 8.20
N ALA A 113 5.44 6.04 7.26
CA ALA A 113 5.69 5.00 6.25
C ALA A 113 6.89 5.38 5.38
N ILE A 114 7.74 4.38 5.10
CA ILE A 114 8.89 4.57 4.20
C ILE A 114 8.48 4.54 2.74
N ASP A 115 7.39 3.84 2.44
CA ASP A 115 6.85 3.75 1.10
C ASP A 115 5.33 3.49 1.10
N TYR A 116 4.75 3.63 -0.06
CA TYR A 116 3.33 3.53 -0.32
C TYR A 116 3.10 2.81 -1.65
N MET A 117 2.29 1.76 -1.66
CA MET A 117 2.07 0.92 -2.83
C MET A 117 0.58 0.71 -3.10
N ALA A 118 0.21 0.75 -4.37
CA ALA A 118 -1.17 0.47 -4.79
C ALA A 118 -1.37 -1.04 -5.01
N LYS A 119 -2.44 -1.61 -4.46
CA LYS A 119 -2.88 -2.97 -4.80
C LYS A 119 -3.39 -3.01 -6.25
N PRO A 120 -3.12 -4.05 -7.04
CA PRO A 120 -2.45 -5.30 -6.67
C PRO A 120 -0.93 -5.15 -6.55
N VAL A 121 -0.32 -5.81 -5.59
CA VAL A 121 1.10 -5.83 -5.30
C VAL A 121 1.54 -7.28 -5.08
N ASP A 122 2.75 -7.62 -5.50
CA ASP A 122 3.33 -8.92 -5.21
C ASP A 122 4.35 -8.87 -4.05
N ALA A 123 4.80 -10.04 -3.61
CA ALA A 123 5.69 -10.14 -2.46
C ALA A 123 7.12 -9.66 -2.77
N ASP A 124 7.55 -9.66 -4.03
CA ASP A 124 8.87 -9.20 -4.45
C ASP A 124 8.92 -7.67 -4.39
N ASP A 125 7.85 -7.01 -4.82
CA ASP A 125 7.70 -5.55 -4.71
C ASP A 125 7.68 -5.11 -3.24
N VAL A 126 6.91 -5.81 -2.39
CA VAL A 126 6.83 -5.54 -0.95
C VAL A 126 8.19 -5.70 -0.27
N GLU A 127 8.91 -6.80 -0.56
CA GLU A 127 10.25 -7.02 -0.03
C GLU A 127 11.20 -5.90 -0.45
N SER A 128 11.21 -5.56 -1.74
CA SER A 128 12.06 -4.50 -2.28
C SER A 128 11.81 -3.16 -1.60
N ALA A 129 10.56 -2.81 -1.36
CA ALA A 129 10.18 -1.60 -0.65
C ALA A 129 10.61 -1.62 0.82
N LEU A 130 10.39 -2.75 1.53
CA LEU A 130 10.79 -2.90 2.92
C LEU A 130 12.32 -2.85 3.10
N LEU A 131 13.10 -3.31 2.13
CA LEU A 131 14.57 -3.37 2.19
C LEU A 131 15.26 -2.21 1.45
N ALA A 132 14.51 -1.26 0.89
CA ALA A 132 15.07 -0.10 0.22
C ALA A 132 15.93 0.76 1.18
N PRO A 133 17.08 1.31 0.77
CA PRO A 133 17.87 2.20 1.61
C PRO A 133 17.04 3.42 2.06
N LEU A 134 17.09 3.78 3.35
CA LEU A 134 16.32 4.90 3.92
C LEU A 134 16.68 6.25 3.28
N GLU A 135 17.83 6.37 2.67
CA GLU A 135 18.27 7.56 1.93
C GLU A 135 17.63 7.67 0.54
N SER A 136 17.07 6.61 0.02
CA SER A 136 16.26 6.65 -1.18
C SER A 136 14.87 7.17 -0.82
N LYS A 137 14.74 8.48 -0.58
CA LYS A 137 13.44 9.15 -0.51
C LYS A 137 12.64 8.68 -1.71
N ALA A 138 11.42 8.18 -1.48
CA ALA A 138 10.52 7.76 -2.51
C ALA A 138 10.57 8.76 -3.66
N LYS A 139 11.20 8.39 -4.78
CA LYS A 139 11.14 9.19 -6.00
C LYS A 139 9.67 9.18 -6.40
N PRO A 140 9.06 10.33 -6.68
CA PRO A 140 7.77 10.33 -7.34
C PRO A 140 7.85 9.36 -8.53
N PRO A 141 6.82 8.55 -8.79
CA PRO A 141 6.86 7.63 -9.92
C PRO A 141 7.30 8.40 -11.17
N GLU A 142 8.31 7.90 -11.87
CA GLU A 142 8.92 8.57 -13.03
C GLU A 142 7.91 8.86 -14.15
N ASN A 143 6.75 8.21 -14.08
CA ASN A 143 5.56 8.49 -14.89
C ASN A 143 4.33 8.58 -13.98
N PRO A 144 3.96 9.77 -13.47
CA PRO A 144 2.69 9.94 -12.82
C PRO A 144 1.58 9.57 -13.81
N MET A 145 0.65 8.69 -13.39
CA MET A 145 -0.52 8.39 -14.20
C MET A 145 -1.16 9.70 -14.67
N SER A 146 -1.51 9.78 -15.95
CA SER A 146 -2.18 10.96 -16.47
C SER A 146 -3.47 11.23 -15.68
N ALA A 147 -3.83 12.51 -15.49
CA ALA A 147 -5.03 12.89 -14.77
C ALA A 147 -6.29 12.21 -15.36
N ASP A 148 -6.31 11.97 -16.66
CA ASP A 148 -7.38 11.27 -17.35
C ASP A 148 -7.43 9.77 -16.98
N ARG A 149 -6.30 9.12 -16.80
CA ARG A 149 -6.22 7.72 -16.35
C ARG A 149 -6.69 7.57 -14.91
N VAL A 150 -6.24 8.43 -14.02
CA VAL A 150 -6.71 8.46 -12.61
C VAL A 150 -8.22 8.66 -12.54
N LYS A 151 -8.75 9.60 -13.33
CA LYS A 151 -10.18 9.87 -13.42
C LYS A 151 -10.95 8.66 -13.97
N TRP A 152 -10.43 8.03 -15.01
CA TRP A 152 -11.03 6.85 -15.63
C TRP A 152 -11.09 5.68 -14.65
N GLU A 153 -9.99 5.36 -13.96
CA GLU A 153 -9.92 4.31 -12.95
C GLU A 153 -10.86 4.55 -11.77
N HIS A 154 -10.93 5.80 -11.27
CA HIS A 154 -11.85 6.18 -10.21
C HIS A 154 -13.31 5.94 -10.62
N ILE A 155 -13.69 6.34 -11.83
CA ILE A 155 -15.05 6.17 -12.35
C ILE A 155 -15.41 4.69 -12.49
N HIS A 156 -14.53 3.88 -13.04
CA HIS A 156 -14.74 2.43 -13.21
C HIS A 156 -14.90 1.73 -11.87
N ARG A 157 -14.11 2.10 -10.88
CA ARG A 157 -14.21 1.56 -9.54
C ARG A 157 -15.54 1.89 -8.86
N VAL A 158 -16.00 3.14 -8.91
CA VAL A 158 -17.30 3.50 -8.35
C VAL A 158 -18.43 2.78 -9.12
N PHE A 159 -18.24 2.53 -10.42
CA PHE A 159 -19.18 1.75 -11.22
C PHE A 159 -19.27 0.28 -10.73
N GLU A 160 -18.15 -0.37 -10.45
CA GLU A 160 -18.12 -1.72 -9.86
C GLU A 160 -18.74 -1.74 -8.46
N LEU A 161 -18.41 -0.78 -7.60
CA LEU A 161 -19.01 -0.64 -6.25
C LEU A 161 -20.54 -0.40 -6.28
N CYS A 162 -21.05 0.12 -7.37
CA CYS A 162 -22.49 0.28 -7.60
C CYS A 162 -23.12 -0.92 -8.35
N ASN A 163 -22.46 -2.09 -8.32
CA ASN A 163 -22.89 -3.29 -9.05
C ASN A 163 -23.19 -3.00 -10.53
N ARG A 164 -22.35 -2.20 -11.18
CA ARG A 164 -22.46 -1.76 -12.57
C ARG A 164 -23.72 -0.96 -12.89
N ASN A 165 -24.35 -0.36 -11.89
CA ASN A 165 -25.53 0.47 -12.06
C ASN A 165 -25.13 1.89 -12.46
N VAL A 166 -25.29 2.24 -13.75
CA VAL A 166 -24.93 3.54 -14.31
C VAL A 166 -25.64 4.70 -13.61
N SER A 167 -26.91 4.56 -13.25
CA SER A 167 -27.69 5.65 -12.64
C SER A 167 -27.21 5.94 -11.21
N GLU A 168 -26.94 4.90 -10.42
CA GLU A 168 -26.41 5.03 -9.07
C GLU A 168 -24.97 5.59 -9.09
N THR A 169 -24.14 5.10 -9.99
CA THR A 169 -22.78 5.59 -10.18
C THR A 169 -22.75 7.07 -10.54
N ALA A 170 -23.61 7.49 -11.48
CA ALA A 170 -23.72 8.89 -11.89
C ALA A 170 -24.13 9.80 -10.74
N ARG A 171 -25.05 9.34 -9.87
CA ARG A 171 -25.49 10.04 -8.66
C ARG A 171 -24.35 10.19 -7.65
N ARG A 172 -23.62 9.10 -7.35
CA ARG A 172 -22.49 9.11 -6.42
C ARG A 172 -21.35 10.01 -6.90
N LEU A 173 -21.05 9.97 -8.18
CA LEU A 173 -20.00 10.80 -8.79
C LEU A 173 -20.43 12.23 -9.10
N LYS A 174 -21.70 12.60 -8.82
CA LYS A 174 -22.29 13.89 -9.19
C LYS A 174 -22.07 14.24 -10.67
N MET A 175 -22.22 13.24 -11.53
CA MET A 175 -22.02 13.35 -12.98
C MET A 175 -23.32 13.12 -13.74
N HIS A 176 -23.44 13.72 -14.92
CA HIS A 176 -24.53 13.39 -15.84
C HIS A 176 -24.39 11.95 -16.35
N ARG A 177 -25.50 11.18 -16.34
CA ARG A 177 -25.54 9.79 -16.81
C ARG A 177 -24.93 9.62 -18.21
N ARG A 178 -25.21 10.54 -19.14
CA ARG A 178 -24.67 10.52 -20.50
C ARG A 178 -23.14 10.68 -20.55
N THR A 179 -22.59 11.53 -19.67
CA THR A 179 -21.14 11.71 -19.54
C THR A 179 -20.48 10.44 -19.00
N LEU A 180 -21.09 9.82 -17.98
CA LEU A 180 -20.59 8.57 -17.42
C LEU A 180 -20.60 7.45 -18.47
N GLN A 181 -21.70 7.25 -19.20
CA GLN A 181 -21.79 6.25 -20.28
C GLN A 181 -20.67 6.42 -21.32
N ARG A 182 -20.41 7.66 -21.75
CA ARG A 182 -19.33 7.97 -22.70
C ARG A 182 -17.93 7.63 -22.14
N ILE A 183 -17.72 7.76 -20.83
CA ILE A 183 -16.45 7.42 -20.21
C ILE A 183 -16.32 5.90 -20.09
N LEU A 184 -17.37 5.21 -19.66
CA LEU A 184 -17.39 3.75 -19.52
C LEU A 184 -17.23 3.01 -20.85
N SER A 185 -17.63 3.63 -21.97
CA SER A 185 -17.48 3.06 -23.33
C SER A 185 -16.09 3.25 -23.93
N LYS A 186 -15.25 4.11 -23.34
CA LYS A 186 -13.88 4.34 -23.80
C LYS A 186 -12.91 3.32 -23.18
N ARG A 187 -11.90 2.90 -23.96
CA ARG A 187 -10.76 2.15 -23.43
C ARG A 187 -9.97 3.01 -22.44
N SER A 188 -9.24 2.34 -21.53
CA SER A 188 -8.34 3.01 -20.60
C SER A 188 -7.40 3.98 -21.34
N PRO A 189 -7.26 5.24 -20.91
CA PRO A 189 -6.22 6.14 -21.40
C PRO A 189 -4.83 5.55 -21.12
N GLN A 190 -3.93 5.71 -22.06
CA GLN A 190 -2.51 5.33 -21.88
C GLN A 190 -1.80 6.29 -20.94
#